data_2b17a3dc93823b5d8c85df118514c8b6
#
_entry.id   2b17a3dc93823b5d8c85df118514c8b6
#
_cell.length_a   1.000
_cell.length_b   1.000
_cell.length_c   1.000
_cell.angle_alpha   90.00
_cell.angle_beta   90.00
_cell.angle_gamma   90.00
#
_symmetry.space_group_name_H-M   'P 1'
#
loop_
_entity.id
_entity.type
_entity.pdbx_description
1 polymer ?
#
loop_
_entity_poly.entity_id
_entity_poly.type
_entity_poly.pdbx_seq_one_letter_code
_entity_poly.pdbx_strand_id
1 'polypeptide(L)' 'MIRVAGKERPWREGLTVADMLKELGGESAACPVVRVNDHYISRPNFEHTTIPDNAQIFLIPMIAGG' A
#
# COMPACT_ATOMS: atom_id res chain seq x y z
N MET A 1 6.49 12.50 2.84
CA MET A 1 7.03 11.18 2.39
C MET A 1 6.36 10.04 3.12
N ILE A 2 6.16 8.95 2.45
CA ILE A 2 5.69 7.71 3.07
C ILE A 2 6.82 6.69 3.01
N ARG A 3 6.70 5.65 3.82
CA ARG A 3 7.68 4.56 3.81
C ARG A 3 6.97 3.27 3.42
N VAL A 4 7.39 2.70 2.31
CA VAL A 4 6.79 1.48 1.77
C VAL A 4 7.83 0.37 1.85
N ALA A 5 7.55 -0.64 2.66
CA ALA A 5 8.45 -1.77 2.89
C ALA A 5 9.88 -1.32 3.23
N GLY A 6 9.99 -0.27 4.04
CA GLY A 6 11.26 0.26 4.49
C GLY A 6 11.91 1.27 3.55
N LYS A 7 11.31 1.55 2.41
CA LYS A 7 11.86 2.51 1.44
C LYS A 7 11.00 3.76 1.39
N GLU A 8 11.64 4.91 1.38
CA GLU A 8 10.92 6.18 1.28
C GLU A 8 10.40 6.40 -0.13
N ARG A 9 9.14 6.85 -0.21
CA ARG A 9 8.49 7.17 -1.47
C ARG A 9 7.81 8.53 -1.36
N PRO A 10 7.68 9.25 -2.47
CA PRO A 10 7.00 10.54 -2.43
C PRO A 10 5.53 10.39 -2.09
N TRP A 11 5.03 11.34 -1.34
CA TRP A 11 3.61 11.40 -0.99
C TRP A 11 2.98 12.62 -1.64
N ARG A 12 1.71 12.51 -1.99
CA ARG A 12 0.94 13.65 -2.45
C ARG A 12 -0.47 13.57 -1.88
N GLU A 13 -1.10 14.70 -1.77
CA GLU A 13 -2.46 14.74 -1.25
C GLU A 13 -3.39 13.95 -2.18
N GLY A 14 -4.25 13.14 -1.57
CA GLY A 14 -5.17 12.29 -2.33
C GLY A 14 -4.59 10.97 -2.81
N LEU A 15 -3.34 10.67 -2.43
CA LEU A 15 -2.73 9.40 -2.81
C LEU A 15 -3.51 8.25 -2.18
N THR A 16 -3.99 7.32 -3.02
CA THR A 16 -4.68 6.13 -2.54
C THR A 16 -3.76 4.93 -2.52
N VAL A 17 -4.19 3.86 -1.83
CA VAL A 17 -3.43 2.61 -1.82
C VAL A 17 -3.32 2.06 -3.24
N ALA A 18 -4.40 2.15 -4.02
CA ALA A 18 -4.38 1.68 -5.41
C ALA A 18 -3.35 2.44 -6.24
N ASP A 19 -3.29 3.77 -6.08
CA ASP A 19 -2.31 4.59 -6.80
C ASP A 19 -0.89 4.19 -6.42
N MET A 20 -0.65 4.00 -5.14
CA MET A 20 0.68 3.62 -4.66
C MET A 20 1.12 2.29 -5.25
N LEU A 21 0.26 1.28 -5.21
CA LEU A 21 0.58 -0.04 -5.75
C LEU A 21 0.83 0.02 -7.25
N LYS A 22 0.05 0.81 -7.96
CA LYS A 22 0.22 0.98 -9.40
C LYS A 22 1.57 1.61 -9.72
N GLU A 23 2.00 2.56 -8.92
CA GLU A 23 3.30 3.22 -9.12
C GLU A 23 4.47 2.30 -8.79
N LEU A 24 4.29 1.41 -7.82
CA LEU A 24 5.32 0.42 -7.49
C LEU A 24 5.49 -0.60 -8.61
N GLY A 25 4.38 -1.01 -9.20
CA GLY A 25 4.38 -1.97 -10.29
C GLY A 25 4.84 -3.36 -9.86
N GLY A 26 5.03 -4.22 -10.84
CA GLY A 26 5.57 -5.56 -10.61
C GLY A 26 4.72 -6.39 -9.65
N GLU A 27 5.40 -7.20 -8.85
CA GLU A 27 4.72 -8.07 -7.89
C GLU A 27 3.99 -7.30 -6.80
N SER A 28 4.45 -6.11 -6.49
CA SER A 28 3.82 -5.28 -5.47
C SER A 28 2.39 -4.93 -5.84
N ALA A 29 2.13 -4.71 -7.11
CA ALA A 29 0.79 -4.35 -7.59
C ALA A 29 -0.22 -5.48 -7.40
N ALA A 30 0.26 -6.70 -7.19
CA ALA A 30 -0.60 -7.88 -7.04
C ALA A 30 -0.87 -8.25 -5.58
N CYS A 31 -0.38 -7.47 -4.63
CA CYS A 31 -0.60 -7.76 -3.22
C CYS A 31 -2.09 -7.71 -2.87
N PRO A 32 -2.62 -8.74 -2.21
CA PRO A 32 -4.05 -8.76 -1.85
C PRO A 32 -4.39 -7.89 -0.66
N VAL A 33 -3.42 -7.62 0.21
CA VAL A 33 -3.62 -6.85 1.44
C VAL A 33 -2.43 -5.93 1.64
N VAL A 34 -2.71 -4.71 2.10
CA VAL A 34 -1.68 -3.74 2.45
C VAL A 34 -1.97 -3.23 3.84
N ARG A 35 -0.94 -3.11 4.65
CA ARG A 35 -1.08 -2.51 5.98
C ARG A 35 -0.62 -1.06 5.91
N VAL A 36 -1.50 -0.15 6.27
CA VAL A 36 -1.18 1.28 6.36
C VAL A 36 -1.19 1.65 7.84
N ASN A 37 -0.03 1.93 8.41
CA ASN A 37 0.15 2.10 9.85
C ASN A 37 -0.36 0.85 10.57
N ASP A 38 -1.46 0.96 11.31
CA ASP A 38 -2.03 -0.17 12.04
C ASP A 38 -3.29 -0.73 11.39
N HIS A 39 -3.62 -0.27 10.18
CA HIS A 39 -4.85 -0.66 9.51
C HIS A 39 -4.56 -1.58 8.33
N TYR A 40 -5.28 -2.67 8.26
CA TYR A 40 -5.19 -3.60 7.13
C TYR A 40 -6.23 -3.22 6.09
N ILE A 41 -5.77 -3.05 4.86
CA ILE A 41 -6.62 -2.65 3.75
C ILE A 41 -6.62 -3.79 2.74
N SER A 42 -7.79 -4.27 2.37
CA SER A 42 -7.91 -5.31 1.34
C SER A 42 -8.19 -4.70 -0.02
N ARG A 43 -8.00 -5.49 -1.06
CA ARG A 43 -8.07 -5.04 -2.43
C ARG A 43 -9.34 -4.24 -2.80
N PRO A 44 -10.55 -4.65 -2.38
CA PRO A 44 -11.74 -3.89 -2.74
C PRO A 44 -11.73 -2.44 -2.23
N ASN A 45 -10.94 -2.15 -1.22
CA ASN A 45 -10.90 -0.83 -0.60
C ASN A 45 -9.68 0.00 -1.02
N PHE A 46 -8.83 -0.52 -1.89
CA PHE A 46 -7.60 0.18 -2.27
C PHE A 46 -7.88 1.53 -2.93
N GLU A 47 -8.89 1.59 -3.76
CA GLU A 47 -9.23 2.83 -4.46
C GLU A 47 -9.90 3.86 -3.56
N HIS A 48 -10.43 3.43 -2.44
CA HIS A 48 -11.18 4.28 -1.53
C HIS A 48 -10.40 4.67 -0.29
N THR A 49 -9.18 4.16 -0.13
CA THR A 49 -8.37 4.42 1.04
C THR A 49 -7.22 5.35 0.69
N THR A 50 -7.26 6.56 1.24
CA THR A 50 -6.17 7.50 1.06
C THR A 50 -5.08 7.22 2.08
N ILE A 51 -3.84 7.48 1.68
CA ILE A 51 -2.67 7.27 2.53
C ILE A 51 -2.29 8.62 3.15
N PRO A 52 -2.21 8.69 4.49
CA PRO A 52 -1.76 9.93 5.14
C PRO A 52 -0.27 10.14 4.94
N ASP A 53 0.16 11.39 5.05
CA ASP A 53 1.57 11.71 5.00
C ASP A 53 2.30 11.02 6.15
N ASN A 54 3.55 10.66 5.91
CA ASN A 54 4.40 9.99 6.90
C ASN A 54 3.91 8.61 7.32
N ALA A 55 3.02 8.00 6.54
CA ALA A 55 2.52 6.67 6.85
C ALA A 55 3.60 5.62 6.62
N GLN A 56 3.51 4.54 7.39
CA GLN A 56 4.31 3.34 7.17
C GLN A 56 3.43 2.30 6.53
N ILE A 57 3.89 1.77 5.41
CA ILE A 57 3.10 0.85 4.61
C ILE A 57 3.86 -0.46 4.46
N PHE A 58 3.15 -1.56 4.70
CA PHE A 58 3.70 -2.89 4.56
C PHE A 58 2.86 -3.66 3.56
N LEU A 59 3.53 -4.28 2.60
CA LEU A 59 2.88 -5.11 1.60
C LEU A 59 2.77 -6.53 2.14
N ILE A 60 1.56 -7.07 2.14
CA ILE A 60 1.33 -8.40 2.68
C ILE A 60 1.03 -9.32 1.50
N PRO A 61 1.99 -10.12 1.08
CA PRO A 61 1.79 -11.01 -0.05
C PRO A 61 0.89 -12.18 0.30
N MET A 62 0.26 -12.75 -0.72
CA MET A 62 -0.51 -13.97 -0.52
C MET A 62 0.46 -15.12 -0.27
N ILE A 63 0.18 -15.91 0.77
CA ILE A 63 0.99 -17.07 1.10
C ILE A 63 0.30 -18.30 0.56
N ALA A 64 1.00 -19.04 -0.32
CA ALA A 64 0.46 -20.25 -0.90
C ALA A 64 0.19 -21.29 0.17
N GLY A 65 -0.99 -21.87 0.14
CA GLY A 65 -1.38 -22.90 1.11
C GLY A 65 -1.77 -22.37 2.47
N GLY A 66 -1.75 -21.06 2.60
CA GLY A 66 -2.13 -20.40 3.87
C GLY A 66 -3.60 -20.08 3.96
#